data_790a221eeaa6d1bd541721f47cb6f6b4
#
_entry.id   790a221eeaa6d1bd541721f47cb6f6b4
#
_cell.length_a   1.000
_cell.length_b   1.000
_cell.length_c   1.000
_cell.angle_alpha   90.00
_cell.angle_beta   90.00
_cell.angle_gamma   90.00
#
_symmetry.space_group_name_H-M   'P 1'
#
loop_
_entity.id
_entity.type
_entity.pdbx_description
1 polymer ?
#
loop_
_entity_poly.entity_id
_entity_poly.type
_entity_poly.pdbx_seq_one_letter_code
_entity_poly.pdbx_strand_id
1 'polypeptide(L)'
;HHLRTPLSAADLRWLEALPAAQPAWLLVDCPSDDKSREALSAELRSQLGQELSSRLLFWDGLPANLSASLSPLARHLASGGVELRRGRQLRRLEQLHSQWQCDLEQLRRQHFLPLQRRTQWLVAAGVVAAPLPSLDLLVLAVANGLMLREMARLWDCPWTFEQLQAAASELAKAALAQGVVEWSSQLLTGLVKLHGATWLVGGALQALSAAYLTRVVARSMADMLALSAGVSEPDLAEIKRQAPLLVARAAEAEKLDWAGFLDQGRQWLRSQSAADFPAESV
;
A
#
# COMPACT_ATOMS: atom_id res chain seq x y z
N HIS A 1 34.14 -4.36 -6.61
CA HIS A 1 34.48 -3.59 -5.40
C HIS A 1 35.87 -3.97 -4.93
N HIS A 2 36.68 -2.99 -4.52
CA HIS A 2 38.03 -3.21 -4.01
C HIS A 2 37.95 -3.24 -2.47
N LEU A 3 38.40 -4.34 -1.87
CA LEU A 3 38.40 -4.57 -0.44
C LEU A 3 39.82 -4.55 0.11
N ARG A 4 39.99 -3.88 1.23
CA ARG A 4 41.22 -3.95 2.04
C ARG A 4 40.98 -4.82 3.26
N THR A 5 41.94 -5.58 3.65
CA THR A 5 41.88 -6.42 4.85
C THR A 5 42.58 -5.78 6.02
N PRO A 6 42.03 -5.86 7.25
CA PRO A 6 40.74 -6.45 7.61
C PRO A 6 39.55 -5.66 7.05
N LEU A 7 38.38 -6.33 6.83
CA LEU A 7 37.19 -5.69 6.31
C LEU A 7 36.74 -4.57 7.24
N SER A 8 36.47 -3.41 6.67
CA SER A 8 35.92 -2.28 7.43
C SER A 8 34.39 -2.45 7.64
N ALA A 9 33.85 -1.78 8.66
CA ALA A 9 32.40 -1.72 8.85
C ALA A 9 31.66 -1.13 7.66
N ALA A 10 32.31 -0.27 6.87
CA ALA A 10 31.75 0.29 5.64
C ALA A 10 31.64 -0.77 4.55
N ASP A 11 32.66 -1.63 4.40
CA ASP A 11 32.65 -2.74 3.44
C ASP A 11 31.53 -3.75 3.77
N LEU A 12 31.37 -4.09 5.05
CA LEU A 12 30.31 -4.99 5.50
C LEU A 12 28.93 -4.43 5.20
N ARG A 13 28.67 -3.15 5.51
CA ARG A 13 27.40 -2.47 5.18
C ARG A 13 27.12 -2.43 3.68
N TRP A 14 28.18 -2.19 2.90
CA TRP A 14 28.05 -2.20 1.45
C TRP A 14 27.69 -3.60 0.92
N LEU A 15 28.32 -4.65 1.45
CA LEU A 15 28.04 -6.04 1.10
C LEU A 15 26.61 -6.45 1.49
N GLU A 16 26.13 -6.03 2.67
CA GLU A 16 24.77 -6.25 3.15
C GLU A 16 23.73 -5.52 2.28
N ALA A 17 24.07 -4.33 1.78
CA ALA A 17 23.20 -3.54 0.93
C ALA A 17 23.13 -4.04 -0.52
N LEU A 18 23.97 -4.99 -0.92
CA LEU A 18 23.93 -5.59 -2.26
C LEU A 18 22.63 -6.36 -2.47
N PRO A 19 21.86 -6.09 -3.55
CA PRO A 19 20.73 -6.92 -3.91
C PRO A 19 21.18 -8.37 -4.14
N ALA A 20 20.47 -9.33 -3.59
CA ALA A 20 20.81 -10.76 -3.68
C ALA A 20 21.03 -11.28 -5.13
N ALA A 21 20.34 -10.67 -6.09
CA ALA A 21 20.45 -11.01 -7.51
C ALA A 21 21.57 -10.27 -8.26
N GLN A 22 22.31 -9.36 -7.59
CA GLN A 22 23.35 -8.58 -8.27
C GLN A 22 24.69 -9.28 -8.19
N PRO A 23 25.29 -9.74 -9.32
CA PRO A 23 26.62 -10.31 -9.29
C PRO A 23 27.66 -9.23 -8.92
N ALA A 24 28.40 -9.47 -7.86
CA ALA A 24 29.50 -8.63 -7.42
C ALA A 24 30.80 -9.42 -7.46
N TRP A 25 31.88 -8.78 -7.92
CA TRP A 25 33.23 -9.30 -7.88
C TRP A 25 34.02 -8.48 -6.88
N LEU A 26 34.77 -9.15 -6.00
CA LEU A 26 35.51 -8.54 -4.93
C LEU A 26 36.99 -8.67 -5.20
N LEU A 27 37.69 -7.55 -5.41
CA LEU A 27 39.13 -7.48 -5.52
C LEU A 27 39.73 -7.24 -4.16
N VAL A 28 40.56 -8.13 -3.68
CA VAL A 28 41.13 -8.09 -2.33
C VAL A 28 42.63 -7.89 -2.43
N ASP A 29 43.17 -6.93 -1.68
CA ASP A 29 44.60 -6.77 -1.52
C ASP A 29 45.15 -7.96 -0.73
N CYS A 30 46.12 -8.63 -1.27
CA CYS A 30 46.72 -9.81 -0.67
C CYS A 30 48.24 -9.79 -0.88
N PRO A 31 49.07 -10.14 0.15
CA PRO A 31 50.47 -10.36 -0.03
C PRO A 31 50.78 -11.39 -1.08
N SER A 32 51.97 -11.30 -1.68
CA SER A 32 52.38 -12.17 -2.79
C SER A 32 52.67 -13.62 -2.39
N ASP A 33 52.74 -13.91 -1.08
CA ASP A 33 53.03 -15.27 -0.60
C ASP A 33 51.77 -16.14 -0.51
N ASP A 34 51.91 -17.39 -1.00
CA ASP A 34 50.78 -18.31 -1.13
C ASP A 34 50.13 -18.69 0.19
N LYS A 35 50.91 -18.75 1.32
CA LYS A 35 50.36 -19.11 2.63
C LYS A 35 49.43 -18.04 3.19
N SER A 36 49.84 -16.79 3.10
CA SER A 36 48.98 -15.65 3.52
C SER A 36 47.77 -15.53 2.66
N ARG A 37 47.86 -15.84 1.37
CA ARG A 37 46.71 -15.85 0.43
C ARG A 37 45.69 -16.92 0.77
N GLU A 38 46.15 -18.15 1.11
CA GLU A 38 45.24 -19.24 1.50
C GLU A 38 44.55 -18.93 2.84
N ALA A 39 45.28 -18.44 3.84
CA ALA A 39 44.72 -18.05 5.11
C ALA A 39 43.68 -16.94 4.97
N LEU A 40 43.99 -15.88 4.23
CA LEU A 40 43.06 -14.78 3.93
C LEU A 40 41.83 -15.25 3.14
N SER A 41 42.03 -16.14 2.17
CA SER A 41 40.94 -16.74 1.40
C SER A 41 39.98 -17.54 2.31
N ALA A 42 40.53 -18.33 3.24
CA ALA A 42 39.73 -19.12 4.18
C ALA A 42 38.94 -18.19 5.15
N GLU A 43 39.57 -17.14 5.68
CA GLU A 43 38.93 -16.15 6.54
C GLU A 43 37.79 -15.45 5.83
N LEU A 44 38.03 -14.89 4.63
CA LEU A 44 37.00 -14.20 3.85
C LEU A 44 35.84 -15.13 3.46
N ARG A 45 36.12 -16.40 3.15
CA ARG A 45 35.06 -17.38 2.86
C ARG A 45 34.18 -17.68 4.07
N SER A 46 34.73 -17.60 5.28
CA SER A 46 33.95 -17.77 6.51
C SER A 46 33.04 -16.59 6.81
N GLN A 47 33.42 -15.38 6.40
CA GLN A 47 32.67 -14.14 6.62
C GLN A 47 31.68 -13.82 5.49
N LEU A 48 31.98 -14.25 4.27
CA LEU A 48 31.18 -13.99 3.07
C LEU A 48 30.35 -15.22 2.71
N GLY A 49 29.10 -15.02 2.27
CA GLY A 49 28.26 -16.09 1.78
C GLY A 49 28.89 -16.83 0.57
N GLN A 50 28.50 -18.06 0.33
CA GLN A 50 29.08 -18.96 -0.70
C GLN A 50 29.13 -18.32 -2.09
N GLU A 51 28.16 -17.52 -2.45
CA GLU A 51 28.08 -16.87 -3.75
C GLU A 51 29.16 -15.79 -3.93
N LEU A 52 29.37 -14.93 -2.94
CA LEU A 52 30.39 -13.88 -2.97
C LEU A 52 31.80 -14.47 -2.84
N SER A 53 31.96 -15.53 -2.07
CA SER A 53 33.26 -16.20 -1.90
C SER A 53 33.78 -16.86 -3.18
N SER A 54 32.89 -17.25 -4.10
CA SER A 54 33.25 -17.77 -5.42
C SER A 54 33.75 -16.70 -6.39
N ARG A 55 33.57 -15.42 -6.06
CA ARG A 55 33.90 -14.26 -6.91
C ARG A 55 34.99 -13.37 -6.29
N LEU A 56 35.82 -13.96 -5.43
CA LEU A 56 37.01 -13.29 -4.87
C LEU A 56 38.12 -13.28 -5.89
N LEU A 57 38.74 -12.12 -6.08
CA LEU A 57 39.95 -11.89 -6.86
C LEU A 57 41.04 -11.37 -5.91
N PHE A 58 42.22 -11.93 -5.97
CA PHE A 58 43.34 -11.52 -5.15
C PHE A 58 44.38 -10.76 -5.97
N TRP A 59 44.83 -9.62 -5.43
CA TRP A 59 45.80 -8.74 -6.05
C TRP A 59 46.89 -8.35 -5.06
N ASP A 60 48.15 -8.43 -5.50
CA ASP A 60 49.33 -8.14 -4.69
C ASP A 60 49.72 -6.66 -4.64
N GLY A 61 48.88 -5.77 -5.19
CA GLY A 61 49.15 -4.31 -5.24
C GLY A 61 50.08 -3.90 -6.39
N LEU A 62 50.68 -4.85 -7.13
CA LEU A 62 51.60 -4.54 -8.24
C LEU A 62 50.81 -4.31 -9.54
N PRO A 63 50.97 -3.14 -10.19
CA PRO A 63 50.27 -2.86 -11.45
C PRO A 63 50.53 -3.90 -12.57
N ALA A 64 51.72 -4.47 -12.59
CA ALA A 64 52.09 -5.52 -13.58
C ALA A 64 51.21 -6.78 -13.45
N ASN A 65 50.76 -7.12 -12.23
CA ASN A 65 50.01 -8.34 -11.95
C ASN A 65 48.47 -8.12 -11.98
N LEU A 66 48.01 -6.88 -12.08
CA LEU A 66 46.58 -6.54 -12.06
C LEU A 66 45.80 -7.23 -13.17
N SER A 67 46.35 -7.27 -14.39
CA SER A 67 45.75 -7.95 -15.56
C SER A 67 45.54 -9.44 -15.33
N ALA A 68 46.52 -10.12 -14.72
CA ALA A 68 46.42 -11.52 -14.36
C ALA A 68 45.37 -11.78 -13.28
N SER A 69 45.34 -10.93 -12.24
CA SER A 69 44.35 -10.98 -11.14
C SER A 69 42.92 -10.78 -11.64
N LEU A 70 42.71 -9.94 -12.65
CA LEU A 70 41.40 -9.68 -13.24
C LEU A 70 40.99 -10.66 -14.33
N SER A 71 41.86 -11.61 -14.73
CA SER A 71 41.57 -12.54 -15.83
C SER A 71 40.29 -13.40 -15.63
N PRO A 72 39.93 -13.85 -14.40
CA PRO A 72 38.69 -14.58 -14.20
C PRO A 72 37.43 -13.70 -14.45
N LEU A 73 37.49 -12.43 -14.05
CA LEU A 73 36.42 -11.44 -14.34
C LEU A 73 36.35 -11.19 -15.85
N ALA A 74 37.48 -11.00 -16.52
CA ALA A 74 37.53 -10.78 -17.97
C ALA A 74 36.92 -11.96 -18.75
N ARG A 75 37.24 -13.18 -18.37
CA ARG A 75 36.66 -14.40 -18.96
C ARG A 75 35.15 -14.47 -18.71
N HIS A 76 34.69 -14.18 -17.49
CA HIS A 76 33.27 -14.17 -17.16
C HIS A 76 32.52 -13.11 -17.98
N LEU A 77 33.08 -11.93 -18.16
CA LEU A 77 32.48 -10.86 -18.98
C LEU A 77 32.48 -11.23 -20.48
N ALA A 78 33.55 -11.92 -20.97
CA ALA A 78 33.61 -12.33 -22.35
C ALA A 78 32.59 -13.45 -22.66
N SER A 79 32.39 -14.39 -21.74
CA SER A 79 31.49 -15.51 -21.93
C SER A 79 30.01 -15.17 -21.67
N GLY A 80 29.72 -14.22 -20.80
CA GLY A 80 28.35 -13.90 -20.35
C GLY A 80 27.99 -12.42 -20.40
N GLY A 81 28.80 -11.54 -20.95
CA GLY A 81 28.63 -10.09 -20.86
C GLY A 81 27.34 -9.56 -21.49
N VAL A 82 26.81 -10.21 -22.53
CA VAL A 82 25.55 -9.86 -23.19
C VAL A 82 24.38 -10.22 -22.26
N GLU A 83 24.37 -11.44 -21.73
CA GLU A 83 23.32 -11.90 -20.81
C GLU A 83 23.32 -11.12 -19.49
N LEU A 84 24.49 -10.79 -18.96
CA LEU A 84 24.61 -9.95 -17.77
C LEU A 84 24.06 -8.53 -17.99
N ARG A 85 24.29 -7.95 -19.18
CA ARG A 85 23.70 -6.64 -19.54
C ARG A 85 22.20 -6.74 -19.67
N ARG A 86 21.69 -7.76 -20.37
CA ARG A 86 20.27 -8.01 -20.54
C ARG A 86 19.58 -8.22 -19.17
N GLY A 87 20.15 -9.05 -18.30
CA GLY A 87 19.63 -9.26 -16.95
C GLY A 87 19.60 -7.99 -16.10
N ARG A 88 20.61 -7.10 -16.22
CA ARG A 88 20.59 -5.79 -15.55
C ARG A 88 19.52 -4.86 -16.12
N GLN A 89 19.35 -4.85 -17.43
CA GLN A 89 18.31 -4.04 -18.07
C GLN A 89 16.91 -4.51 -17.65
N LEU A 90 16.65 -5.82 -17.64
CA LEU A 90 15.37 -6.38 -17.19
C LEU A 90 15.08 -6.00 -15.73
N ARG A 91 16.03 -6.19 -14.80
CA ARG A 91 15.84 -5.78 -13.40
C ARG A 91 15.57 -4.30 -13.25
N ARG A 92 16.26 -3.46 -14.02
CA ARG A 92 16.02 -2.01 -14.01
C ARG A 92 14.63 -1.66 -14.53
N LEU A 93 14.15 -2.33 -15.57
CA LEU A 93 12.79 -2.18 -16.09
C LEU A 93 11.76 -2.64 -15.07
N GLU A 94 11.97 -3.76 -14.39
CA GLU A 94 11.12 -4.25 -13.32
C GLU A 94 11.05 -3.26 -12.15
N GLN A 95 12.18 -2.70 -11.72
CA GLN A 95 12.22 -1.68 -10.68
C GLN A 95 11.47 -0.41 -11.08
N LEU A 96 11.71 0.09 -12.30
CA LEU A 96 11.01 1.25 -12.83
C LEU A 96 9.51 1.01 -12.96
N HIS A 97 9.12 -0.19 -13.43
CA HIS A 97 7.71 -0.57 -13.52
C HIS A 97 7.06 -0.62 -12.14
N SER A 98 7.70 -1.27 -11.17
CA SER A 98 7.20 -1.34 -9.79
C SER A 98 7.08 0.06 -9.15
N GLN A 99 8.08 0.92 -9.34
CA GLN A 99 8.03 2.29 -8.87
C GLN A 99 6.88 3.07 -9.52
N TRP A 100 6.75 2.97 -10.82
CA TRP A 100 5.67 3.64 -11.56
C TRP A 100 4.29 3.17 -11.11
N GLN A 101 4.08 1.86 -10.88
CA GLN A 101 2.83 1.34 -10.34
C GLN A 101 2.54 1.90 -8.95
N CYS A 102 3.56 2.02 -8.09
CA CYS A 102 3.42 2.61 -6.77
C CYS A 102 3.02 4.08 -6.85
N ASP A 103 3.69 4.86 -7.68
CA ASP A 103 3.42 6.29 -7.87
C ASP A 103 2.01 6.51 -8.46
N LEU A 104 1.60 5.68 -9.42
CA LEU A 104 0.26 5.71 -10.00
C LEU A 104 -0.82 5.41 -8.96
N GLU A 105 -0.62 4.37 -8.14
CA GLU A 105 -1.56 4.04 -7.07
C GLU A 105 -1.63 5.16 -6.03
N GLN A 106 -0.52 5.79 -5.69
CA GLN A 106 -0.51 6.94 -4.80
C GLN A 106 -1.33 8.11 -5.35
N LEU A 107 -1.20 8.43 -6.64
CA LEU A 107 -2.00 9.46 -7.31
C LEU A 107 -3.49 9.11 -7.31
N ARG A 108 -3.85 7.85 -7.62
CA ARG A 108 -5.23 7.37 -7.56
C ARG A 108 -5.82 7.55 -6.17
N ARG A 109 -5.07 7.21 -5.11
CA ARG A 109 -5.50 7.41 -3.72
C ARG A 109 -5.66 8.88 -3.36
N GLN A 110 -4.81 9.76 -3.83
CA GLN A 110 -4.95 11.21 -3.61
C GLN A 110 -6.24 11.75 -4.24
N HIS A 111 -6.60 11.32 -5.45
CA HIS A 111 -7.85 11.71 -6.11
C HIS A 111 -9.08 11.02 -5.52
N PHE A 112 -8.92 9.83 -4.98
CA PHE A 112 -10.01 9.10 -4.32
C PHE A 112 -10.45 9.74 -2.99
N LEU A 113 -9.53 10.28 -2.18
CA LEU A 113 -9.85 10.84 -0.86
C LEU A 113 -10.95 11.93 -0.87
N PRO A 114 -10.91 12.96 -1.75
CA PRO A 114 -11.97 13.97 -1.81
C PRO A 114 -13.31 13.36 -2.28
N LEU A 115 -13.29 12.37 -3.18
CA LEU A 115 -14.46 11.65 -3.62
C LEU A 115 -15.11 10.88 -2.46
N GLN A 116 -14.31 10.13 -1.70
CA GLN A 116 -14.75 9.42 -0.51
C GLN A 116 -15.38 10.38 0.52
N ARG A 117 -14.70 11.50 0.83
CA ARG A 117 -15.21 12.51 1.77
C ARG A 117 -16.54 13.10 1.32
N ARG A 118 -16.67 13.46 0.06
CA ARG A 118 -17.93 13.98 -0.49
C ARG A 118 -19.05 12.96 -0.35
N THR A 119 -18.82 11.72 -0.74
CA THR A 119 -19.84 10.67 -0.77
C THR A 119 -20.30 10.28 0.64
N GLN A 120 -19.37 10.14 1.60
CA GLN A 120 -19.75 9.79 2.98
C GLN A 120 -20.72 10.83 3.60
N TRP A 121 -20.51 12.13 3.33
CA TRP A 121 -21.38 13.18 3.84
C TRP A 121 -22.70 13.32 3.07
N LEU A 122 -22.73 12.99 1.79
CA LEU A 122 -23.98 12.87 1.03
C LEU A 122 -24.84 11.72 1.56
N VAL A 123 -24.26 10.57 1.88
CA VAL A 123 -24.97 9.45 2.52
C VAL A 123 -25.47 9.85 3.90
N ALA A 124 -24.65 10.51 4.72
CA ALA A 124 -25.05 11.02 6.01
C ALA A 124 -26.24 11.98 5.92
N ALA A 125 -26.21 12.94 5.00
CA ALA A 125 -27.32 13.88 4.75
C ALA A 125 -28.59 13.14 4.33
N GLY A 126 -28.48 12.15 3.45
CA GLY A 126 -29.61 11.32 3.07
C GLY A 126 -30.26 10.58 4.25
N VAL A 127 -29.44 10.05 5.17
CA VAL A 127 -29.92 9.36 6.37
C VAL A 127 -30.60 10.32 7.35
N VAL A 128 -30.12 11.58 7.48
CA VAL A 128 -30.80 12.61 8.30
C VAL A 128 -32.14 12.98 7.71
N ALA A 129 -32.19 13.18 6.38
CA ALA A 129 -33.41 13.58 5.67
C ALA A 129 -34.48 12.47 5.64
N ALA A 130 -34.05 11.22 5.50
CA ALA A 130 -34.91 10.05 5.45
C ALA A 130 -34.26 8.91 6.25
N PRO A 131 -34.55 8.78 7.56
CA PRO A 131 -33.99 7.73 8.39
C PRO A 131 -34.29 6.34 7.80
N LEU A 132 -33.22 5.57 7.53
CA LEU A 132 -33.35 4.27 6.90
C LEU A 132 -33.84 3.24 7.94
N PRO A 133 -34.97 2.57 7.70
CA PRO A 133 -35.56 1.67 8.70
C PRO A 133 -34.85 0.31 8.78
N SER A 134 -33.94 0.00 7.82
CA SER A 134 -33.23 -1.28 7.80
C SER A 134 -31.78 -1.15 7.34
N LEU A 135 -30.95 -2.09 7.77
CA LEU A 135 -29.54 -2.21 7.34
C LEU A 135 -29.42 -2.52 5.86
N ASP A 136 -30.40 -3.22 5.26
CA ASP A 136 -30.41 -3.54 3.82
C ASP A 136 -30.52 -2.27 2.96
N LEU A 137 -31.33 -1.31 3.38
CA LEU A 137 -31.41 -0.01 2.72
C LEU A 137 -30.12 0.80 2.87
N LEU A 138 -29.40 0.64 3.98
CA LEU A 138 -28.10 1.26 4.16
C LEU A 138 -27.06 0.66 3.21
N VAL A 139 -27.04 -0.67 3.03
CA VAL A 139 -26.19 -1.33 2.04
C VAL A 139 -26.49 -0.78 0.64
N LEU A 140 -27.76 -0.65 0.29
CA LEU A 140 -28.18 -0.14 -1.00
C LEU A 140 -27.77 1.32 -1.20
N ALA A 141 -27.92 2.17 -0.20
CA ALA A 141 -27.50 3.58 -0.25
C ALA A 141 -25.97 3.72 -0.49
N VAL A 142 -25.17 2.91 0.20
CA VAL A 142 -23.70 2.90 0.05
C VAL A 142 -23.30 2.35 -1.33
N ALA A 143 -23.97 1.32 -1.80
CA ALA A 143 -23.69 0.67 -3.08
C ALA A 143 -24.19 1.44 -4.30
N ASN A 144 -25.19 2.31 -4.18
CA ASN A 144 -25.80 3.05 -5.30
C ASN A 144 -25.09 4.38 -5.64
N GLY A 145 -23.98 4.72 -4.98
CA GLY A 145 -23.35 6.02 -5.15
C GLY A 145 -22.71 6.27 -6.51
N LEU A 146 -22.81 7.51 -6.99
CA LEU A 146 -22.03 8.02 -8.14
C LEU A 146 -20.52 7.77 -7.98
N MET A 147 -20.06 7.59 -6.73
CA MET A 147 -18.69 7.26 -6.35
C MET A 147 -18.15 6.06 -7.12
N LEU A 148 -18.92 4.98 -7.32
CA LEU A 148 -18.45 3.76 -7.96
C LEU A 148 -17.98 3.99 -9.40
N ARG A 149 -18.71 4.82 -10.16
CA ARG A 149 -18.31 5.16 -11.55
C ARG A 149 -17.03 6.01 -11.58
N GLU A 150 -16.90 6.96 -10.66
CA GLU A 150 -15.70 7.79 -10.58
C GLU A 150 -14.50 6.96 -10.11
N MET A 151 -14.70 6.04 -9.16
CA MET A 151 -13.69 5.07 -8.77
C MET A 151 -13.26 4.17 -9.92
N ALA A 152 -14.18 3.60 -10.67
CA ALA A 152 -13.89 2.77 -11.84
C ALA A 152 -13.05 3.53 -12.87
N ARG A 153 -13.32 4.81 -13.09
CA ARG A 153 -12.50 5.67 -13.95
C ARG A 153 -11.08 5.92 -13.39
N LEU A 154 -10.94 6.13 -12.08
CA LEU A 154 -9.63 6.33 -11.46
C LEU A 154 -8.72 5.10 -11.59
N TRP A 155 -9.29 3.90 -11.50
CA TRP A 155 -8.55 2.65 -11.63
C TRP A 155 -8.56 2.06 -13.04
N ASP A 156 -9.17 2.78 -14.01
CA ASP A 156 -9.33 2.32 -15.40
C ASP A 156 -9.98 0.92 -15.46
N CYS A 157 -11.03 0.75 -14.65
CA CYS A 157 -11.74 -0.51 -14.51
C CYS A 157 -12.89 -0.58 -15.53
N PRO A 158 -12.93 -1.60 -16.41
CA PRO A 158 -13.92 -1.70 -17.48
C PRO A 158 -15.28 -2.25 -17.03
N TRP A 159 -15.47 -2.46 -15.73
CA TRP A 159 -16.69 -3.07 -15.20
C TRP A 159 -17.92 -2.17 -15.41
N THR A 160 -19.06 -2.81 -15.69
CA THR A 160 -20.35 -2.13 -15.78
C THR A 160 -20.75 -1.59 -14.40
N PHE A 161 -21.68 -0.63 -14.40
CA PHE A 161 -22.19 -0.07 -13.13
C PHE A 161 -22.86 -1.15 -12.26
N GLU A 162 -23.57 -2.09 -12.87
CA GLU A 162 -24.21 -3.22 -12.18
C GLU A 162 -23.18 -4.14 -11.52
N GLN A 163 -22.07 -4.41 -12.21
CA GLN A 163 -20.97 -5.21 -11.67
C GLN A 163 -20.28 -4.49 -10.49
N LEU A 164 -20.04 -3.19 -10.61
CA LEU A 164 -19.49 -2.36 -9.53
C LEU A 164 -20.43 -2.33 -8.31
N GLN A 165 -21.73 -2.20 -8.56
CA GLN A 165 -22.75 -2.20 -7.51
C GLN A 165 -22.84 -3.56 -6.82
N ALA A 166 -22.81 -4.66 -7.55
CA ALA A 166 -22.80 -6.00 -6.98
C ALA A 166 -21.56 -6.22 -6.07
N ALA A 167 -20.39 -5.81 -6.56
CA ALA A 167 -19.15 -5.88 -5.79
C ALA A 167 -19.20 -5.03 -4.50
N ALA A 168 -19.64 -3.77 -4.61
CA ALA A 168 -19.79 -2.88 -3.47
C ALA A 168 -20.83 -3.40 -2.45
N SER A 169 -21.90 -4.05 -2.93
CA SER A 169 -22.90 -4.68 -2.07
C SER A 169 -22.31 -5.83 -1.25
N GLU A 170 -21.46 -6.68 -1.84
CA GLU A 170 -20.81 -7.76 -1.10
C GLU A 170 -19.81 -7.20 -0.04
N LEU A 171 -19.09 -6.14 -0.36
CA LEU A 171 -18.23 -5.44 0.62
C LEU A 171 -19.05 -4.82 1.75
N ALA A 172 -20.18 -4.18 1.44
CA ALA A 172 -21.06 -3.58 2.44
C ALA A 172 -21.69 -4.64 3.36
N LYS A 173 -22.14 -5.78 2.82
CA LYS A 173 -22.63 -6.92 3.61
C LYS A 173 -21.53 -7.47 4.51
N ALA A 174 -20.31 -7.62 4.01
CA ALA A 174 -19.17 -8.05 4.83
C ALA A 174 -18.85 -7.05 5.95
N ALA A 175 -18.95 -5.74 5.69
CA ALA A 175 -18.74 -4.71 6.69
C ALA A 175 -19.81 -4.74 7.80
N LEU A 176 -21.06 -4.97 7.44
CA LEU A 176 -22.14 -5.18 8.43
C LEU A 176 -21.90 -6.45 9.23
N ALA A 177 -21.58 -7.57 8.60
CA ALA A 177 -21.30 -8.84 9.28
C ALA A 177 -20.11 -8.76 10.25
N GLN A 178 -19.16 -7.84 10.01
CA GLN A 178 -18.03 -7.57 10.91
C GLN A 178 -18.34 -6.54 12.00
N GLY A 179 -19.57 -6.09 12.11
CA GLY A 179 -19.99 -5.17 13.17
C GLY A 179 -19.44 -3.75 13.00
N VAL A 180 -19.16 -3.29 11.79
CA VAL A 180 -18.62 -1.94 11.55
C VAL A 180 -19.58 -0.85 12.03
N VAL A 181 -20.88 -1.06 11.84
CA VAL A 181 -21.93 -0.13 12.27
C VAL A 181 -22.06 -0.16 13.80
N GLU A 182 -22.11 -1.34 14.40
CA GLU A 182 -22.21 -1.54 15.85
C GLU A 182 -21.02 -0.91 16.57
N TRP A 183 -19.81 -1.19 16.08
CA TRP A 183 -18.59 -0.62 16.64
C TRP A 183 -18.59 0.92 16.59
N SER A 184 -18.89 1.52 15.42
CA SER A 184 -18.95 2.97 15.28
C SER A 184 -20.03 3.61 16.15
N SER A 185 -21.22 2.98 16.22
CA SER A 185 -22.32 3.45 17.06
C SER A 185 -21.99 3.39 18.55
N GLN A 186 -21.32 2.34 19.01
CA GLN A 186 -20.86 2.20 20.40
C GLN A 186 -19.85 3.29 20.78
N LEU A 187 -18.88 3.58 19.91
CA LEU A 187 -17.91 4.64 20.14
C LEU A 187 -18.58 6.00 20.19
N LEU A 188 -19.47 6.30 19.24
CA LEU A 188 -20.22 7.57 19.22
C LEU A 188 -21.09 7.73 20.46
N THR A 189 -21.77 6.67 20.89
CA THR A 189 -22.58 6.66 22.13
C THR A 189 -21.70 6.85 23.37
N GLY A 190 -20.51 6.24 23.40
CA GLY A 190 -19.53 6.45 24.46
C GLY A 190 -19.09 7.91 24.58
N LEU A 191 -18.86 8.58 23.46
CA LEU A 191 -18.52 10.02 23.44
C LEU A 191 -19.65 10.90 24.02
N VAL A 192 -20.91 10.59 23.71
CA VAL A 192 -22.08 11.30 24.33
C VAL A 192 -22.05 11.15 25.83
N LYS A 193 -21.85 9.95 26.34
CA LYS A 193 -21.87 9.65 27.78
C LYS A 193 -20.71 10.25 28.55
N LEU A 194 -19.50 10.20 27.97
CA LEU A 194 -18.26 10.62 28.66
C LEU A 194 -17.97 12.11 28.56
N HIS A 195 -18.35 12.75 27.46
CA HIS A 195 -17.93 14.11 27.16
C HIS A 195 -19.12 15.07 26.99
N GLY A 196 -20.36 14.63 27.27
CA GLY A 196 -21.55 15.45 27.10
C GLY A 196 -21.68 15.99 25.66
N ALA A 197 -21.37 15.18 24.67
CA ALA A 197 -21.36 15.59 23.26
C ALA A 197 -22.80 15.89 22.77
N THR A 198 -23.33 17.03 23.19
CA THR A 198 -24.70 17.48 22.91
C THR A 198 -25.03 17.65 21.43
N TRP A 199 -24.00 17.68 20.57
CA TRP A 199 -24.15 17.75 19.13
C TRP A 199 -24.54 16.41 18.47
N LEU A 200 -24.45 15.27 19.20
CA LEU A 200 -24.86 13.93 18.77
C LEU A 200 -26.32 13.62 19.18
N VAL A 201 -27.24 14.46 18.80
CA VAL A 201 -28.68 14.31 19.17
C VAL A 201 -29.49 13.87 17.93
N GLY A 202 -30.49 13.03 18.14
CA GLY A 202 -31.42 12.61 17.08
C GLY A 202 -30.80 11.70 16.03
N GLY A 203 -30.99 12.00 14.73
CA GLY A 203 -30.49 11.22 13.59
C GLY A 203 -28.98 11.30 13.37
N ALA A 204 -28.25 12.16 14.09
CA ALA A 204 -26.82 12.39 13.88
C ALA A 204 -25.99 11.13 14.15
N LEU A 205 -26.35 10.33 15.14
CA LEU A 205 -25.66 9.06 15.43
C LEU A 205 -25.76 8.08 14.26
N GLN A 206 -26.96 7.90 13.72
CA GLN A 206 -27.20 7.02 12.57
C GLN A 206 -26.50 7.54 11.31
N ALA A 207 -26.56 8.85 11.07
CA ALA A 207 -25.89 9.49 9.94
C ALA A 207 -24.36 9.33 9.98
N LEU A 208 -23.76 9.51 11.16
CA LEU A 208 -22.32 9.31 11.32
C LEU A 208 -21.92 7.84 11.18
N SER A 209 -22.71 6.90 11.68
CA SER A 209 -22.47 5.47 11.49
C SER A 209 -22.57 5.07 10.00
N ALA A 210 -23.55 5.66 9.27
CA ALA A 210 -23.68 5.48 7.82
C ALA A 210 -22.50 6.08 7.05
N ALA A 211 -22.03 7.27 7.45
CA ALA A 211 -20.85 7.90 6.87
C ALA A 211 -19.59 7.04 7.09
N TYR A 212 -19.44 6.49 8.31
CA TYR A 212 -18.31 5.61 8.62
C TYR A 212 -18.36 4.30 7.84
N LEU A 213 -19.52 3.67 7.74
CA LEU A 213 -19.71 2.48 6.89
C LEU A 213 -19.35 2.79 5.43
N THR A 214 -19.84 3.92 4.90
CA THR A 214 -19.52 4.36 3.53
C THR A 214 -18.01 4.50 3.34
N ARG A 215 -17.32 5.04 4.33
CA ARG A 215 -15.86 5.23 4.30
C ARG A 215 -15.12 3.90 4.25
N VAL A 216 -15.50 2.93 5.08
CA VAL A 216 -14.91 1.58 5.09
C VAL A 216 -15.17 0.85 3.77
N VAL A 217 -16.41 0.88 3.28
CA VAL A 217 -16.78 0.21 2.01
C VAL A 217 -16.06 0.85 0.82
N ALA A 218 -15.99 2.18 0.76
CA ALA A 218 -15.29 2.90 -0.30
C ALA A 218 -13.79 2.54 -0.34
N ARG A 219 -13.15 2.46 0.83
CA ARG A 219 -11.73 2.05 0.92
C ARG A 219 -11.53 0.61 0.51
N SER A 220 -12.40 -0.30 0.96
CA SER A 220 -12.36 -1.71 0.54
C SER A 220 -12.55 -1.87 -0.97
N MET A 221 -13.46 -1.07 -1.57
CA MET A 221 -13.68 -1.03 -3.00
C MET A 221 -12.45 -0.53 -3.76
N ALA A 222 -11.78 0.51 -3.26
CA ALA A 222 -10.55 1.02 -3.83
C ALA A 222 -9.43 -0.04 -3.80
N ASP A 223 -9.30 -0.78 -2.69
CA ASP A 223 -8.33 -1.88 -2.58
C ASP A 223 -8.65 -3.01 -3.56
N MET A 224 -9.93 -3.34 -3.71
CA MET A 224 -10.38 -4.34 -4.67
C MET A 224 -10.10 -3.92 -6.12
N LEU A 225 -10.42 -2.68 -6.50
CA LEU A 225 -10.14 -2.16 -7.85
C LEU A 225 -8.64 -2.15 -8.15
N ALA A 226 -7.81 -1.82 -7.18
CA ALA A 226 -6.36 -1.89 -7.31
C ALA A 226 -5.86 -3.32 -7.58
N LEU A 227 -6.45 -4.32 -6.91
CA LEU A 227 -6.13 -5.75 -7.12
C LEU A 227 -6.69 -6.28 -8.45
N SER A 228 -7.78 -5.71 -8.94
CA SER A 228 -8.46 -6.12 -10.17
C SER A 228 -7.99 -5.35 -11.41
N ALA A 229 -6.88 -4.61 -11.33
CA ALA A 229 -6.34 -3.86 -12.45
C ALA A 229 -6.09 -4.77 -13.67
N GLY A 230 -6.72 -4.43 -14.81
CA GLY A 230 -6.63 -5.21 -16.06
C GLY A 230 -7.58 -6.41 -16.15
N VAL A 231 -8.44 -6.65 -15.16
CA VAL A 231 -9.47 -7.69 -15.20
C VAL A 231 -10.73 -7.14 -15.87
N SER A 232 -11.12 -7.74 -17.00
CA SER A 232 -12.27 -7.27 -17.80
C SER A 232 -13.63 -7.57 -17.18
N GLU A 233 -13.75 -8.67 -16.42
CA GLU A 233 -14.99 -9.10 -15.78
C GLU A 233 -14.73 -9.50 -14.33
N PRO A 234 -15.58 -9.05 -13.36
CA PRO A 234 -15.42 -9.42 -11.97
C PRO A 234 -15.87 -10.87 -11.73
N ASP A 235 -15.07 -11.62 -10.98
CA ASP A 235 -15.53 -12.85 -10.35
C ASP A 235 -16.20 -12.53 -9.00
N LEU A 236 -17.53 -12.49 -9.00
CA LEU A 236 -18.31 -12.19 -7.81
C LEU A 236 -18.14 -13.23 -6.68
N ALA A 237 -17.85 -14.49 -7.01
CA ALA A 237 -17.57 -15.51 -6.00
C ALA A 237 -16.23 -15.24 -5.30
N GLU A 238 -15.22 -14.87 -6.05
CA GLU A 238 -13.92 -14.46 -5.53
C GLU A 238 -14.02 -13.18 -4.70
N ILE A 239 -14.75 -12.17 -5.20
CA ILE A 239 -15.00 -10.92 -4.46
C ILE A 239 -15.66 -11.23 -3.12
N LYS A 240 -16.70 -12.05 -3.09
CA LYS A 240 -17.37 -12.46 -1.85
C LYS A 240 -16.42 -13.17 -0.87
N ARG A 241 -15.52 -13.99 -1.39
CA ARG A 241 -14.50 -14.68 -0.59
C ARG A 241 -13.48 -13.73 0.01
N GLN A 242 -13.06 -12.71 -0.75
CA GLN A 242 -12.06 -11.73 -0.33
C GLN A 242 -12.64 -10.57 0.49
N ALA A 243 -13.92 -10.28 0.36
CA ALA A 243 -14.59 -9.15 1.00
C ALA A 243 -14.31 -9.03 2.51
N PRO A 244 -14.36 -10.12 3.32
CA PRO A 244 -14.06 -10.02 4.74
C PRO A 244 -12.65 -9.51 5.04
N LEU A 245 -11.65 -9.93 4.27
CA LEU A 245 -10.26 -9.49 4.45
C LEU A 245 -10.06 -8.04 4.05
N LEU A 246 -10.62 -7.63 2.91
CA LEU A 246 -10.54 -6.24 2.42
C LEU A 246 -11.22 -5.28 3.40
N VAL A 247 -12.40 -5.64 3.89
CA VAL A 247 -13.13 -4.85 4.88
C VAL A 247 -12.39 -4.76 6.20
N ALA A 248 -11.82 -5.86 6.71
CA ALA A 248 -11.05 -5.85 7.94
C ALA A 248 -9.86 -4.88 7.85
N ARG A 249 -9.11 -4.93 6.75
CA ARG A 249 -7.98 -4.01 6.50
C ARG A 249 -8.44 -2.55 6.40
N ALA A 250 -9.52 -2.29 5.69
CA ALA A 250 -10.08 -0.96 5.55
C ALA A 250 -10.57 -0.42 6.90
N ALA A 251 -11.30 -1.23 7.68
CA ALA A 251 -11.81 -0.85 8.99
C ALA A 251 -10.67 -0.54 9.97
N GLU A 252 -9.60 -1.35 10.02
CA GLU A 252 -8.44 -1.07 10.86
C GLU A 252 -7.74 0.24 10.47
N ALA A 253 -7.57 0.49 9.17
CA ALA A 253 -6.96 1.72 8.71
C ALA A 253 -7.83 2.96 9.03
N GLU A 254 -9.17 2.84 8.94
CA GLU A 254 -10.10 3.92 9.27
C GLU A 254 -10.23 4.14 10.78
N LYS A 255 -10.05 3.11 11.62
CA LYS A 255 -9.96 3.25 13.08
C LYS A 255 -8.79 4.12 13.51
N LEU A 256 -7.64 4.04 12.82
CA LEU A 256 -6.47 4.88 13.09
C LEU A 256 -6.74 6.36 12.83
N ASP A 257 -7.64 6.71 11.90
CA ASP A 257 -8.06 8.08 11.58
C ASP A 257 -9.39 8.48 12.25
N TRP A 258 -9.80 7.79 13.31
CA TRP A 258 -11.07 8.05 13.98
C TRP A 258 -11.21 9.49 14.49
N ALA A 259 -10.15 10.07 15.03
CA ALA A 259 -10.16 11.46 15.49
C ALA A 259 -10.43 12.44 14.35
N GLY A 260 -9.76 12.25 13.20
CA GLY A 260 -9.99 13.06 11.99
C GLY A 260 -11.42 12.89 11.44
N PHE A 261 -11.98 11.68 11.50
CA PHE A 261 -13.38 11.45 11.13
C PHE A 261 -14.36 12.21 12.03
N LEU A 262 -14.15 12.18 13.33
CA LEU A 262 -15.00 12.90 14.29
C LEU A 262 -14.96 14.42 14.09
N ASP A 263 -13.78 14.98 13.83
CA ASP A 263 -13.64 16.41 13.55
C ASP A 263 -14.36 16.82 12.27
N GLN A 264 -14.26 16.01 11.21
CA GLN A 264 -15.05 16.20 9.99
C GLN A 264 -16.54 16.10 10.25
N GLY A 265 -17.00 15.13 11.04
CA GLY A 265 -18.40 14.94 11.42
C GLY A 265 -18.94 16.15 12.19
N ARG A 266 -18.16 16.67 13.12
CA ARG A 266 -18.53 17.87 13.90
C ARG A 266 -18.64 19.11 13.01
N GLN A 267 -17.71 19.30 12.09
CA GLN A 267 -17.76 20.41 11.12
C GLN A 267 -18.97 20.28 10.19
N TRP A 268 -19.24 19.08 9.70
CA TRP A 268 -20.38 18.82 8.82
C TRP A 268 -21.72 19.11 9.54
N LEU A 269 -21.92 18.63 10.76
CA LEU A 269 -23.15 18.90 11.53
C LEU A 269 -23.36 20.39 11.81
N ARG A 270 -22.28 21.13 12.10
CA ARG A 270 -22.35 22.58 12.27
C ARG A 270 -22.79 23.28 10.97
N SER A 271 -22.33 22.83 9.81
CA SER A 271 -22.74 23.40 8.53
C SER A 271 -24.21 23.15 8.22
N GLN A 272 -24.76 21.99 8.62
CA GLN A 272 -26.20 21.71 8.47
C GLN A 272 -27.04 22.62 9.38
N SER A 273 -26.66 22.76 10.64
CA SER A 273 -27.38 23.67 11.59
C SER A 273 -27.35 25.14 11.19
N ALA A 274 -26.27 25.58 10.52
CA ALA A 274 -26.19 26.96 9.99
C ALA A 274 -27.04 27.18 8.73
N ALA A 275 -27.29 26.11 7.95
CA ALA A 275 -28.15 26.18 6.78
C ALA A 275 -29.64 26.21 7.11
N ASP A 276 -30.03 25.63 8.26
CA ASP A 276 -31.42 25.63 8.76
C ASP A 276 -31.89 26.95 9.41
N PHE A 277 -30.95 27.86 9.70
CA PHE A 277 -31.25 29.22 10.17
C PHE A 277 -30.66 30.25 9.19
N PRO A 278 -31.40 30.62 8.12
CA PRO A 278 -31.05 31.81 7.38
C PRO A 278 -31.16 32.96 8.36
N ALA A 279 -30.07 33.72 8.52
CA ALA A 279 -30.09 34.95 9.33
C ALA A 279 -31.24 35.81 8.85
N GLU A 280 -32.32 35.93 9.65
CA GLU A 280 -33.30 36.98 9.46
C GLU A 280 -32.57 38.31 9.58
N SER A 281 -32.38 38.92 8.40
CA SER A 281 -31.89 40.29 8.28
C SER A 281 -32.92 41.21 8.90
N VAL A 282 -32.60 41.72 10.09
CA VAL A 282 -33.21 42.93 10.64
C VAL A 282 -32.69 44.14 9.90
#